data_84aa391f02b9f05549e4407961badd28
#
_entry.id   84aa391f02b9f05549e4407961badd28
#
_cell.length_a   1.000
_cell.length_b   1.000
_cell.length_c   1.000
_cell.angle_alpha   90.00
_cell.angle_beta   90.00
_cell.angle_gamma   90.00
#
_symmetry.space_group_name_H-M   'P 1'
#
loop_
_entity.id
_entity.type
_entity.pdbx_description
1 polymer ?
#
loop_
_entity_poly.entity_id
_entity_poly.type
_entity_poly.pdbx_seq_one_letter_code
_entity_poly.pdbx_strand_id
1 'polypeptide(L)'
;MLNAWLDRRDPLHSFIDLDSRPPNQEFGGFLSLDIVVPAHEALDLEAESLADSWRRTHDYVTSALAIIDAAEPLWLDRDEVEMIREELGEPPPLCYPIYLITVGEGEAERLVYVGKTSSSQGRFRGGHAAFGKLLNPTYDGNPKRIYLGAVVLLADDKSYQPLEWVKPLERAESLLKSIEAQLIYRYKPELNTHHVQSNNAEWPVSLHIQNFSGVTSFLHDEFCWP
;
A
#
# COMPACT_ATOMS: atom_id res chain seq x y z
N MET A 1 5.43 9.02 -7.23
CA MET A 1 5.79 10.40 -6.83
C MET A 1 7.24 10.72 -7.12
N LEU A 2 8.23 10.09 -6.48
CA LEU A 2 9.65 10.40 -6.68
C LEU A 2 10.10 10.29 -8.14
N ASN A 3 9.68 9.25 -8.86
CA ASN A 3 9.96 9.16 -10.30
C ASN A 3 9.37 10.33 -11.10
N ALA A 4 8.15 10.79 -10.77
CA ALA A 4 7.54 11.93 -11.45
C ALA A 4 8.30 13.24 -11.16
N TRP A 5 8.81 13.41 -9.95
CA TRP A 5 9.64 14.53 -9.56
C TRP A 5 11.00 14.50 -10.28
N LEU A 6 11.72 13.39 -10.27
CA LEU A 6 13.01 13.25 -10.99
C LEU A 6 12.86 13.31 -12.51
N ASP A 7 11.70 12.90 -13.04
CA ASP A 7 11.38 13.06 -14.46
C ASP A 7 10.87 14.48 -14.81
N ARG A 8 10.80 15.37 -13.82
CA ARG A 8 10.31 16.74 -13.95
C ARG A 8 8.88 16.85 -14.50
N ARG A 9 8.06 15.83 -14.18
CA ARG A 9 6.64 15.79 -14.55
C ARG A 9 5.73 16.35 -13.47
N ASP A 10 6.23 16.37 -12.22
CA ASP A 10 5.50 16.82 -11.05
C ASP A 10 6.48 17.39 -10.01
N PRO A 11 6.12 18.41 -9.21
CA PRO A 11 6.96 18.89 -8.14
C PRO A 11 7.06 17.87 -7.00
N LEU A 12 8.04 18.03 -6.13
CA LEU A 12 8.06 17.29 -4.87
C LEU A 12 6.92 17.78 -3.98
N HIS A 13 6.02 16.90 -3.60
CA HIS A 13 4.93 17.23 -2.68
C HIS A 13 5.40 17.18 -1.23
N SER A 14 4.80 18.03 -0.39
CA SER A 14 5.03 17.98 1.06
C SER A 14 4.43 16.69 1.66
N PHE A 15 5.08 16.17 2.69
CA PHE A 15 4.55 15.03 3.46
C PHE A 15 3.24 15.41 4.16
N ILE A 16 2.29 14.50 4.20
CA ILE A 16 1.04 14.63 4.95
C ILE A 16 1.37 14.53 6.44
N ASP A 17 1.25 15.64 7.17
CA ASP A 17 1.46 15.68 8.62
C ASP A 17 0.16 15.40 9.35
N LEU A 18 0.00 14.20 9.90
CA LEU A 18 -1.21 13.80 10.60
C LEU A 18 -1.31 14.32 12.03
N ASP A 19 -0.20 14.70 12.66
CA ASP A 19 -0.27 15.28 14.01
C ASP A 19 -0.86 16.70 14.01
N SER A 20 -0.82 17.37 12.85
CA SER A 20 -1.45 18.69 12.67
C SER A 20 -2.95 18.62 12.33
N ARG A 21 -3.50 17.42 12.09
CA ARG A 21 -4.90 17.25 11.68
C ARG A 21 -5.83 16.95 12.84
N PRO A 22 -7.10 17.43 12.78
CA PRO A 22 -8.11 17.07 13.77
C PRO A 22 -8.32 15.56 13.84
N PRO A 23 -8.50 14.99 15.03
CA PRO A 23 -8.92 13.60 15.18
C PRO A 23 -10.28 13.40 14.49
N ASN A 24 -10.51 12.22 13.93
CA ASN A 24 -11.72 11.83 13.20
C ASN A 24 -11.97 12.55 11.85
N GLN A 25 -10.96 13.21 11.28
CA GLN A 25 -11.07 13.67 9.90
C GLN A 25 -11.10 12.47 8.96
N GLU A 26 -12.11 12.40 8.11
CA GLU A 26 -12.22 11.37 7.07
C GLU A 26 -11.17 11.61 5.98
N PHE A 27 -10.56 10.51 5.52
CA PHE A 27 -9.62 10.51 4.40
C PHE A 27 -10.25 9.88 3.18
N GLY A 28 -10.10 10.52 2.04
CA GLY A 28 -10.30 9.88 0.75
C GLY A 28 -9.01 9.21 0.30
N GLY A 29 -9.13 8.03 -0.31
CA GLY A 29 -7.96 7.34 -0.83
C GLY A 29 -8.30 6.26 -1.84
N PHE A 30 -7.26 5.72 -2.46
CA PHE A 30 -7.33 4.56 -3.33
C PHE A 30 -6.58 3.38 -2.72
N LEU A 31 -7.12 2.19 -2.92
CA LEU A 31 -6.39 0.94 -2.85
C LEU A 31 -6.21 0.43 -4.28
N SER A 32 -5.01 0.56 -4.80
CA SER A 32 -4.64 0.10 -6.13
C SER A 32 -4.11 -1.32 -6.06
N LEU A 33 -4.80 -2.28 -6.68
CA LEU A 33 -4.35 -3.66 -6.79
C LEU A 33 -3.54 -3.83 -8.07
N ASP A 34 -2.22 -3.63 -7.99
CA ASP A 34 -1.36 -3.53 -9.17
C ASP A 34 -0.73 -4.86 -9.57
N ILE A 35 -0.50 -5.74 -8.59
CA ILE A 35 0.20 -7.00 -8.77
C ILE A 35 -0.71 -8.14 -8.34
N VAL A 36 -0.82 -9.16 -9.20
CA VAL A 36 -1.48 -10.41 -8.87
C VAL A 36 -0.61 -11.59 -9.26
N VAL A 37 -0.44 -12.54 -8.34
CA VAL A 37 0.32 -13.76 -8.58
C VAL A 37 -0.46 -14.97 -8.10
N PRO A 38 -0.26 -16.16 -8.73
CA PRO A 38 -0.73 -17.41 -8.17
C PRO A 38 -0.16 -17.66 -6.77
N ALA A 39 -0.95 -18.19 -5.86
CA ALA A 39 -0.53 -18.39 -4.47
C ALA A 39 0.70 -19.31 -4.32
N HIS A 40 0.94 -20.23 -5.27
CA HIS A 40 2.11 -21.11 -5.26
C HIS A 40 3.42 -20.39 -5.63
N GLU A 41 3.35 -19.21 -6.24
CA GLU A 41 4.48 -18.34 -6.56
C GLU A 41 4.76 -17.31 -5.45
N ALA A 42 3.95 -17.30 -4.39
CA ALA A 42 4.05 -16.32 -3.32
C ALA A 42 5.39 -16.32 -2.57
N LEU A 43 6.11 -17.44 -2.59
CA LEU A 43 7.43 -17.53 -1.94
C LEU A 43 8.47 -16.60 -2.56
N ASP A 44 8.28 -16.24 -3.83
CA ASP A 44 9.17 -15.36 -4.59
C ASP A 44 8.75 -13.89 -4.48
N LEU A 45 7.61 -13.60 -3.81
CA LEU A 45 7.16 -12.23 -3.59
C LEU A 45 8.04 -11.54 -2.54
N GLU A 46 8.71 -10.50 -2.97
CA GLU A 46 9.37 -9.55 -2.09
C GLU A 46 8.37 -8.45 -1.72
N ALA A 47 7.74 -8.59 -0.56
CA ALA A 47 6.87 -7.56 -0.01
C ALA A 47 7.61 -6.82 1.10
N GLU A 48 7.89 -5.56 0.86
CA GLU A 48 8.53 -4.69 1.85
C GLU A 48 7.52 -4.21 2.90
N SER A 49 8.00 -3.98 4.13
CA SER A 49 7.15 -3.37 5.15
C SER A 49 6.96 -1.87 4.89
N LEU A 50 5.80 -1.32 5.31
CA LEU A 50 5.58 0.12 5.25
C LEU A 50 6.69 0.89 6.00
N ALA A 51 7.15 0.39 7.15
CA ALA A 51 8.18 1.05 7.94
C ALA A 51 9.54 1.15 7.21
N ASP A 52 9.93 0.11 6.49
CA ASP A 52 11.20 0.11 5.74
C ASP A 52 11.10 0.99 4.50
N SER A 53 9.98 0.90 3.77
CA SER A 53 9.71 1.78 2.62
C SER A 53 9.61 3.25 3.03
N TRP A 54 8.94 3.53 4.15
CA TRP A 54 8.82 4.86 4.71
C TRP A 54 10.20 5.47 5.02
N ARG A 55 11.06 4.73 5.73
CA ARG A 55 12.42 5.21 6.03
C ARG A 55 13.22 5.48 4.77
N ARG A 56 13.24 4.54 3.83
CA ARG A 56 13.96 4.73 2.56
C ARG A 56 13.47 5.93 1.78
N THR A 57 12.15 6.16 1.73
CA THR A 57 11.55 7.30 1.04
C THR A 57 11.95 8.61 1.71
N HIS A 58 11.88 8.69 3.05
CA HIS A 58 12.26 9.87 3.80
C HIS A 58 13.75 10.16 3.73
N ASP A 59 14.59 9.13 3.84
CA ASP A 59 16.05 9.25 3.70
C ASP A 59 16.44 9.74 2.30
N TYR A 60 15.80 9.18 1.27
CA TYR A 60 16.04 9.60 -0.12
C TYR A 60 15.66 11.07 -0.33
N VAL A 61 14.48 11.49 0.09
CA VAL A 61 14.02 12.88 -0.04
C VAL A 61 14.93 13.83 0.71
N THR A 62 15.27 13.50 1.96
CA THR A 62 16.14 14.33 2.79
C THR A 62 17.52 14.48 2.17
N SER A 63 18.11 13.38 1.67
CA SER A 63 19.43 13.40 1.03
C SER A 63 19.39 14.17 -0.30
N ALA A 64 18.35 13.98 -1.11
CA ALA A 64 18.20 14.69 -2.37
C ALA A 64 18.10 16.20 -2.16
N LEU A 65 17.28 16.65 -1.20
CA LEU A 65 17.17 18.07 -0.85
C LEU A 65 18.50 18.67 -0.33
N ALA A 66 19.27 17.88 0.43
CA ALA A 66 20.58 18.31 0.89
C ALA A 66 21.61 18.46 -0.25
N ILE A 67 21.55 17.59 -1.27
CA ILE A 67 22.43 17.66 -2.45
C ILE A 67 22.23 18.98 -3.22
N ILE A 68 20.97 19.41 -3.36
CA ILE A 68 20.62 20.62 -4.12
C ILE A 68 20.48 21.87 -3.24
N ASP A 69 20.85 21.78 -1.96
CA ASP A 69 20.75 22.86 -0.97
C ASP A 69 19.34 23.50 -0.92
N ALA A 70 18.31 22.69 -0.96
CA ALA A 70 16.92 23.11 -0.94
C ALA A 70 16.20 22.66 0.35
N ALA A 71 15.31 23.53 0.87
CA ALA A 71 14.58 23.27 2.11
C ALA A 71 13.10 22.86 1.90
N GLU A 72 12.53 23.17 0.74
CA GLU A 72 11.09 23.00 0.48
C GLU A 72 10.82 22.26 -0.83
N PRO A 73 9.61 21.69 -0.99
CA PRO A 73 9.17 21.07 -2.23
C PRO A 73 9.33 22.01 -3.43
N LEU A 74 9.91 21.53 -4.51
CA LEU A 74 10.24 22.33 -5.68
C LEU A 74 10.26 21.50 -6.96
N TRP A 75 10.26 22.21 -8.07
CA TRP A 75 10.59 21.67 -9.39
C TRP A 75 12.11 21.57 -9.53
N LEU A 76 12.57 20.45 -10.06
CA LEU A 76 13.98 20.26 -10.37
C LEU A 76 14.33 20.82 -11.75
N ASP A 77 15.54 21.33 -11.90
CA ASP A 77 16.15 21.51 -13.19
C ASP A 77 16.89 20.23 -13.63
N ARG A 78 17.53 20.29 -14.79
CA ARG A 78 18.22 19.11 -15.36
C ARG A 78 19.48 18.75 -14.57
N ASP A 79 20.22 19.74 -14.16
CA ASP A 79 21.51 19.55 -13.50
C ASP A 79 21.30 19.01 -12.07
N GLU A 80 20.24 19.47 -11.39
CA GLU A 80 19.81 18.96 -10.08
C GLU A 80 19.39 17.49 -10.16
N VAL A 81 18.64 17.09 -11.20
CA VAL A 81 18.28 15.67 -11.42
C VAL A 81 19.52 14.82 -11.64
N GLU A 82 20.48 15.29 -12.46
CA GLU A 82 21.73 14.56 -12.72
C GLU A 82 22.51 14.38 -11.41
N MET A 83 22.66 15.43 -10.60
CA MET A 83 23.33 15.37 -9.29
C MET A 83 22.67 14.36 -8.35
N ILE A 84 21.34 14.40 -8.22
CA ILE A 84 20.62 13.48 -7.35
C ILE A 84 20.80 12.03 -7.82
N ARG A 85 20.66 11.75 -9.12
CA ARG A 85 20.81 10.40 -9.66
C ARG A 85 22.23 9.86 -9.57
N GLU A 86 23.24 10.71 -9.75
CA GLU A 86 24.65 10.31 -9.59
C GLU A 86 24.98 9.91 -8.16
N GLU A 87 24.47 10.66 -7.16
CA GLU A 87 24.80 10.44 -5.76
C GLU A 87 23.91 9.37 -5.08
N LEU A 88 22.61 9.33 -5.39
CA LEU A 88 21.63 8.47 -4.70
C LEU A 88 21.11 7.30 -5.55
N GLY A 89 21.31 7.34 -6.88
CA GLY A 89 20.72 6.37 -7.78
C GLY A 89 19.21 6.58 -7.98
N GLU A 90 18.53 5.49 -8.41
CA GLU A 90 17.08 5.52 -8.63
C GLU A 90 16.32 5.57 -7.30
N PRO A 91 15.18 6.26 -7.26
CA PRO A 91 14.39 6.37 -6.04
C PRO A 91 13.78 5.03 -5.63
N PRO A 92 13.47 4.87 -4.32
CA PRO A 92 12.80 3.67 -3.83
C PRO A 92 11.46 3.43 -4.54
N PRO A 93 11.11 2.16 -4.82
CA PRO A 93 9.84 1.81 -5.43
C PRO A 93 8.67 2.06 -4.48
N LEU A 94 7.45 2.12 -5.04
CA LEU A 94 6.21 2.19 -4.28
C LEU A 94 6.04 0.96 -3.40
N CYS A 95 5.58 1.17 -2.16
CA CYS A 95 5.24 0.10 -1.23
C CYS A 95 3.87 -0.52 -1.52
N TYR A 96 3.77 -1.83 -1.36
CA TYR A 96 2.51 -2.58 -1.41
C TYR A 96 2.18 -3.13 -0.01
N PRO A 97 1.71 -2.29 0.91
CA PRO A 97 1.57 -2.68 2.31
C PRO A 97 0.33 -3.55 2.60
N ILE A 98 -0.64 -3.62 1.68
CA ILE A 98 -1.83 -4.47 1.78
C ILE A 98 -1.72 -5.64 0.81
N TYR A 99 -2.15 -6.81 1.23
CA TYR A 99 -2.36 -7.94 0.33
C TYR A 99 -3.69 -8.62 0.58
N LEU A 100 -4.29 -9.10 -0.50
CA LEU A 100 -5.54 -9.83 -0.50
C LEU A 100 -5.29 -11.24 -1.02
N ILE A 101 -5.88 -12.26 -0.37
CA ILE A 101 -5.84 -13.63 -0.88
C ILE A 101 -7.23 -14.00 -1.35
N THR A 102 -7.34 -14.53 -2.56
CA THR A 102 -8.59 -14.96 -3.16
C THR A 102 -8.58 -16.44 -3.52
N VAL A 103 -9.78 -16.97 -3.67
CA VAL A 103 -10.03 -18.34 -4.16
C VAL A 103 -11.14 -18.29 -5.20
N GLY A 104 -10.98 -19.04 -6.29
CA GLY A 104 -11.92 -19.07 -7.41
C GLY A 104 -11.43 -18.24 -8.60
N GLU A 105 -12.28 -18.07 -9.60
CA GLU A 105 -12.02 -17.29 -10.80
C GLU A 105 -13.29 -16.66 -11.36
N GLY A 106 -13.12 -15.58 -12.11
CA GLY A 106 -14.20 -14.82 -12.72
C GLY A 106 -15.19 -14.33 -11.67
N GLU A 107 -16.49 -14.50 -11.89
CA GLU A 107 -17.54 -14.11 -10.95
C GLU A 107 -17.57 -14.92 -9.65
N ALA A 108 -16.93 -16.10 -9.64
CA ALA A 108 -16.82 -16.96 -8.46
C ALA A 108 -15.56 -16.66 -7.62
N GLU A 109 -14.72 -15.72 -8.04
CA GLU A 109 -13.55 -15.31 -7.27
C GLU A 109 -13.99 -14.56 -6.01
N ARG A 110 -13.56 -15.05 -4.84
CA ARG A 110 -13.93 -14.46 -3.55
C ARG A 110 -12.74 -14.21 -2.67
N LEU A 111 -12.80 -13.12 -1.91
CA LEU A 111 -11.81 -12.75 -0.93
C LEU A 111 -11.89 -13.69 0.27
N VAL A 112 -10.78 -14.34 0.61
CA VAL A 112 -10.70 -15.25 1.75
C VAL A 112 -9.79 -14.73 2.86
N TYR A 113 -8.89 -13.79 2.56
CA TYR A 113 -8.01 -13.20 3.55
C TYR A 113 -7.56 -11.78 3.14
N VAL A 114 -7.50 -10.88 4.12
CA VAL A 114 -6.86 -9.57 4.03
C VAL A 114 -5.72 -9.53 5.03
N GLY A 115 -4.59 -8.97 4.64
CA GLY A 115 -3.47 -8.74 5.53
C GLY A 115 -2.61 -7.56 5.10
N LYS A 116 -1.66 -7.20 5.97
CA LYS A 116 -0.66 -6.17 5.71
C LYS A 116 0.74 -6.71 5.87
N THR A 117 1.70 -6.12 5.17
CA THR A 117 3.12 -6.42 5.33
C THR A 117 3.65 -5.68 6.56
N SER A 118 4.16 -6.44 7.54
CA SER A 118 4.65 -5.89 8.81
C SER A 118 6.14 -6.16 9.05
N SER A 119 6.85 -6.83 8.12
CA SER A 119 8.28 -7.11 8.21
C SER A 119 8.91 -7.26 6.83
N SER A 120 10.17 -6.83 6.71
CA SER A 120 11.01 -6.92 5.51
C SER A 120 11.45 -8.35 5.15
N GLN A 121 11.33 -9.29 6.08
CA GLN A 121 11.69 -10.69 5.79
C GLN A 121 10.49 -11.40 5.18
N GLY A 122 10.67 -11.85 3.94
CA GLY A 122 9.73 -12.58 3.08
C GLY A 122 8.52 -13.17 3.80
N ARG A 123 7.47 -12.37 3.96
CA ARG A 123 6.28 -12.72 4.76
C ARG A 123 5.68 -14.05 4.36
N PHE A 124 5.90 -14.42 3.13
CA PHE A 124 5.38 -15.67 2.58
C PHE A 124 6.39 -16.83 2.71
N ARG A 125 7.72 -16.57 2.83
CA ARG A 125 8.76 -17.60 2.96
C ARG A 125 8.74 -18.33 4.30
N GLY A 126 8.26 -17.72 5.37
CA GLY A 126 8.23 -18.29 6.73
C GLY A 126 7.00 -19.14 7.07
N GLY A 127 6.12 -19.43 6.10
CA GLY A 127 4.87 -20.16 6.37
C GLY A 127 3.78 -19.21 6.89
N HIS A 128 3.08 -18.54 6.01
CA HIS A 128 1.96 -17.67 6.39
C HIS A 128 0.77 -18.51 6.88
N ALA A 129 0.19 -18.16 8.03
CA ALA A 129 -0.90 -18.93 8.65
C ALA A 129 -2.13 -19.11 7.73
N ALA A 130 -2.44 -18.11 6.87
CA ALA A 130 -3.52 -18.22 5.90
C ALA A 130 -3.25 -19.30 4.85
N PHE A 131 -1.99 -19.50 4.41
CA PHE A 131 -1.65 -20.55 3.45
C PHE A 131 -1.88 -21.95 4.01
N GLY A 132 -1.56 -22.18 5.28
CA GLY A 132 -1.88 -23.45 5.95
C GLY A 132 -3.39 -23.75 5.92
N LYS A 133 -4.22 -22.75 6.09
CA LYS A 133 -5.68 -22.87 6.01
C LYS A 133 -6.19 -23.14 4.58
N LEU A 134 -5.50 -22.62 3.55
CA LEU A 134 -5.83 -22.86 2.14
C LEU A 134 -5.52 -24.30 1.67
N LEU A 135 -4.85 -25.10 2.48
CA LEU A 135 -4.68 -26.55 2.26
C LEU A 135 -5.95 -27.35 2.64
N ASN A 136 -6.98 -26.71 3.18
CA ASN A 136 -8.24 -27.38 3.45
C ASN A 136 -8.87 -27.86 2.12
N PRO A 137 -9.37 -29.11 2.05
CA PRO A 137 -10.00 -29.68 0.85
C PRO A 137 -11.13 -28.83 0.25
N THR A 138 -11.77 -27.96 1.04
CA THR A 138 -12.79 -27.01 0.55
C THR A 138 -12.26 -26.08 -0.56
N TYR A 139 -10.95 -25.85 -0.59
CA TYR A 139 -10.27 -25.00 -1.57
C TYR A 139 -9.61 -25.76 -2.72
N ASP A 140 -9.71 -27.11 -2.71
CA ASP A 140 -9.11 -27.93 -3.76
C ASP A 140 -9.75 -27.66 -5.13
N GLY A 141 -8.92 -27.70 -6.16
CA GLY A 141 -9.36 -27.46 -7.53
C GLY A 141 -9.67 -25.99 -7.87
N ASN A 142 -9.67 -25.09 -6.89
CA ASN A 142 -9.91 -23.66 -7.15
C ASN A 142 -8.58 -22.91 -7.28
N PRO A 143 -8.42 -22.03 -8.28
CA PRO A 143 -7.30 -21.09 -8.34
C PRO A 143 -7.20 -20.26 -7.08
N LYS A 144 -5.98 -20.02 -6.61
CA LYS A 144 -5.68 -19.19 -5.45
C LYS A 144 -4.73 -18.10 -5.88
N ARG A 145 -5.05 -16.84 -5.56
CA ARG A 145 -4.25 -15.68 -5.98
C ARG A 145 -3.93 -14.79 -4.80
N ILE A 146 -2.84 -14.05 -4.93
CA ILE A 146 -2.47 -12.97 -4.03
C ILE A 146 -2.44 -11.70 -4.84
N TYR A 147 -3.17 -10.70 -4.37
CA TYR A 147 -3.12 -9.34 -4.87
C TYR A 147 -2.28 -8.50 -3.91
N LEU A 148 -1.34 -7.75 -4.44
CA LEU A 148 -0.62 -6.73 -3.66
C LEU A 148 -1.23 -5.37 -3.98
N GLY A 149 -1.51 -4.62 -2.93
CA GLY A 149 -2.19 -3.33 -3.01
C GLY A 149 -1.36 -2.19 -2.44
N ALA A 150 -1.21 -1.13 -3.25
CA ALA A 150 -0.71 0.16 -2.80
C ALA A 150 -1.87 1.01 -2.28
N VAL A 151 -1.61 1.74 -1.19
CA VAL A 151 -2.57 2.69 -0.63
C VAL A 151 -2.07 4.11 -0.88
N VAL A 152 -2.90 4.91 -1.53
CA VAL A 152 -2.65 6.34 -1.74
C VAL A 152 -3.79 7.17 -1.15
N LEU A 153 -3.45 8.28 -0.51
CA LEU A 153 -4.38 9.18 0.15
C LEU A 153 -4.51 10.47 -0.63
N LEU A 154 -5.70 11.04 -0.63
CA LEU A 154 -5.95 12.37 -1.17
C LEU A 154 -5.47 13.41 -0.15
N ALA A 155 -4.40 14.12 -0.50
CA ALA A 155 -3.85 15.21 0.30
C ALA A 155 -4.65 16.52 0.12
N ASP A 156 -4.38 17.52 0.96
CA ASP A 156 -5.10 18.81 0.94
C ASP A 156 -4.85 19.60 -0.36
N ASP A 157 -3.70 19.41 -0.98
CA ASP A 157 -3.33 19.98 -2.28
C ASP A 157 -4.00 19.26 -3.46
N LYS A 158 -4.87 18.27 -3.18
CA LYS A 158 -5.55 17.40 -4.14
C LYS A 158 -4.62 16.43 -4.90
N SER A 159 -3.39 16.27 -4.47
CA SER A 159 -2.51 15.21 -4.95
C SER A 159 -2.84 13.88 -4.29
N TYR A 160 -2.56 12.77 -4.97
CA TYR A 160 -2.61 11.45 -4.39
C TYR A 160 -1.23 11.03 -3.91
N GLN A 161 -1.10 10.81 -2.61
CA GLN A 161 0.17 10.52 -1.96
C GLN A 161 0.15 9.13 -1.32
N PRO A 162 1.17 8.28 -1.54
CA PRO A 162 1.22 6.97 -0.93
C PRO A 162 1.45 7.06 0.59
N LEU A 163 1.18 5.97 1.30
CA LEU A 163 1.32 5.95 2.77
C LEU A 163 2.72 6.32 3.26
N GLU A 164 3.75 6.10 2.46
CA GLU A 164 5.13 6.51 2.75
C GLU A 164 5.28 8.03 2.84
N TRP A 165 4.33 8.80 2.31
CA TRP A 165 4.28 10.27 2.43
C TRP A 165 3.58 10.78 3.68
N VAL A 166 3.08 9.88 4.53
CA VAL A 166 2.42 10.24 5.80
C VAL A 166 3.46 10.29 6.91
N LYS A 167 3.47 11.35 7.70
CA LYS A 167 4.30 11.50 8.90
C LYS A 167 3.46 11.83 10.14
N PRO A 168 3.93 11.43 11.34
CA PRO A 168 5.06 10.52 11.57
C PRO A 168 4.76 9.07 11.16
N LEU A 169 5.77 8.18 11.19
CA LEU A 169 5.63 6.77 10.81
C LEU A 169 4.52 6.05 11.58
N GLU A 170 4.41 6.31 12.89
CA GLU A 170 3.39 5.70 13.76
C GLU A 170 1.97 6.00 13.27
N ARG A 171 1.75 7.18 12.67
CA ARG A 171 0.47 7.56 12.08
C ARG A 171 0.22 6.84 10.75
N ALA A 172 1.23 6.70 9.92
CA ALA A 172 1.14 5.90 8.69
C ALA A 172 0.79 4.43 9.00
N GLU A 173 1.43 3.85 10.03
CA GLU A 173 1.13 2.50 10.49
C GLU A 173 -0.27 2.37 11.10
N SER A 174 -0.76 3.38 11.84
CA SER A 174 -2.12 3.41 12.39
C SER A 174 -3.17 3.51 11.27
N LEU A 175 -2.94 4.33 10.24
CA LEU A 175 -3.77 4.38 9.04
C LEU A 175 -3.82 3.02 8.32
N LEU A 176 -2.67 2.39 8.13
CA LEU A 176 -2.61 1.07 7.50
C LEU A 176 -3.40 0.02 8.28
N LYS A 177 -3.31 0.05 9.63
CA LYS A 177 -4.11 -0.82 10.51
C LYS A 177 -5.61 -0.55 10.36
N SER A 178 -6.00 0.72 10.25
CA SER A 178 -7.39 1.12 10.07
C SER A 178 -7.95 0.64 8.74
N ILE A 179 -7.19 0.77 7.66
CA ILE A 179 -7.56 0.29 6.33
C ILE A 179 -7.71 -1.24 6.33
N GLU A 180 -6.75 -1.97 6.91
CA GLU A 180 -6.84 -3.44 7.06
C GLU A 180 -8.11 -3.84 7.82
N ALA A 181 -8.38 -3.21 8.97
CA ALA A 181 -9.54 -3.49 9.80
C ALA A 181 -10.86 -3.22 9.05
N GLN A 182 -10.94 -2.11 8.32
CA GLN A 182 -12.09 -1.72 7.52
C GLN A 182 -12.36 -2.70 6.38
N LEU A 183 -11.33 -3.12 5.66
CA LEU A 183 -11.45 -4.12 4.59
C LEU A 183 -11.94 -5.46 5.15
N ILE A 184 -11.38 -5.92 6.27
CA ILE A 184 -11.82 -7.16 6.93
C ILE A 184 -13.28 -7.06 7.37
N TYR A 185 -13.67 -5.95 7.99
CA TYR A 185 -15.05 -5.75 8.44
C TYR A 185 -16.05 -5.71 7.28
N ARG A 186 -15.68 -5.03 6.19
CA ARG A 186 -16.53 -4.88 4.99
C ARG A 186 -16.75 -6.19 4.26
N TYR A 187 -15.67 -6.93 3.99
CA TYR A 187 -15.71 -8.13 3.16
C TYR A 187 -15.83 -9.43 3.94
N LYS A 188 -15.61 -9.42 5.24
CA LYS A 188 -15.70 -10.58 6.15
C LYS A 188 -15.00 -11.84 5.63
N PRO A 189 -13.70 -11.74 5.24
CA PRO A 189 -12.99 -12.87 4.66
C PRO A 189 -12.88 -14.00 5.68
N GLU A 190 -13.22 -15.22 5.26
CA GLU A 190 -13.42 -16.35 6.16
C GLU A 190 -12.17 -16.84 6.91
N LEU A 191 -10.97 -16.49 6.43
CA LEU A 191 -9.71 -16.84 7.09
C LEU A 191 -9.22 -15.79 8.08
N ASN A 192 -9.80 -14.60 8.09
CA ASN A 192 -9.55 -13.60 9.12
C ASN A 192 -10.32 -13.94 10.39
N THR A 193 -9.70 -13.73 11.55
CA THR A 193 -10.32 -13.96 12.87
C THR A 193 -10.56 -12.68 13.66
N HIS A 194 -9.83 -11.61 13.33
CA HIS A 194 -9.98 -10.29 13.94
C HIS A 194 -10.73 -9.34 13.00
N HIS A 195 -11.37 -8.32 13.55
CA HIS A 195 -12.10 -7.27 12.84
C HIS A 195 -13.33 -7.73 12.04
N VAL A 196 -13.69 -9.01 12.06
CA VAL A 196 -14.84 -9.55 11.31
C VAL A 196 -16.19 -9.08 11.89
N GLN A 197 -16.26 -8.92 13.22
CA GLN A 197 -17.49 -8.60 13.95
C GLN A 197 -17.69 -7.10 14.19
N SER A 198 -16.60 -6.33 14.22
CA SER A 198 -16.63 -4.89 14.48
C SER A 198 -15.57 -4.18 13.68
N ASN A 199 -15.90 -2.99 13.17
CA ASN A 199 -14.91 -2.10 12.59
C ASN A 199 -14.16 -1.40 13.74
N ASN A 200 -12.88 -1.77 13.91
CA ASN A 200 -12.01 -1.17 14.91
C ASN A 200 -11.01 -0.20 14.28
N ALA A 201 -11.36 0.41 13.14
CA ALA A 201 -10.55 1.42 12.51
C ALA A 201 -10.47 2.67 13.40
N GLU A 202 -9.28 3.14 13.68
CA GLU A 202 -9.04 4.40 14.39
C GLU A 202 -9.27 5.59 13.46
N TRP A 203 -8.92 5.43 12.20
CA TRP A 203 -9.05 6.46 11.17
C TRP A 203 -10.14 6.07 10.16
N PRO A 204 -11.17 6.93 9.97
CA PRO A 204 -12.16 6.70 8.90
C PRO A 204 -11.54 7.01 7.54
N VAL A 205 -11.51 6.02 6.65
CA VAL A 205 -10.97 6.16 5.29
C VAL A 205 -12.01 5.72 4.26
N SER A 206 -12.43 6.64 3.40
CA SER A 206 -13.25 6.30 2.23
C SER A 206 -12.34 5.81 1.11
N LEU A 207 -12.31 4.50 0.89
CA LEU A 207 -11.45 3.88 -0.11
C LEU A 207 -12.21 3.61 -1.41
N HIS A 208 -11.62 4.02 -2.51
CA HIS A 208 -11.94 3.52 -3.83
C HIS A 208 -10.93 2.43 -4.20
N ILE A 209 -11.40 1.21 -4.37
CA ILE A 209 -10.57 0.05 -4.71
C ILE A 209 -10.62 -0.14 -6.22
N GLN A 210 -9.45 -0.20 -6.84
CA GLN A 210 -9.33 -0.46 -8.28
C GLN A 210 -8.29 -1.53 -8.54
N ASN A 211 -8.65 -2.45 -9.44
CA ASN A 211 -7.76 -3.50 -9.89
C ASN A 211 -7.10 -3.12 -11.22
N PHE A 212 -5.84 -2.76 -11.15
CA PHE A 212 -5.00 -2.42 -12.32
C PHE A 212 -4.10 -3.57 -12.78
N SER A 213 -4.23 -4.76 -12.18
CA SER A 213 -3.39 -5.90 -12.55
C SER A 213 -3.55 -6.34 -14.01
N GLY A 214 -4.69 -6.02 -14.64
CA GLY A 214 -5.01 -6.44 -16.00
C GLY A 214 -5.26 -7.94 -16.17
N VAL A 215 -5.24 -8.72 -15.08
CA VAL A 215 -5.36 -10.19 -15.09
C VAL A 215 -6.76 -10.66 -14.75
N THR A 216 -7.42 -9.97 -13.82
CA THR A 216 -8.78 -10.31 -13.37
C THR A 216 -9.64 -9.06 -13.19
N SER A 217 -10.95 -9.25 -13.08
CA SER A 217 -11.91 -8.18 -12.75
C SER A 217 -12.26 -8.14 -11.26
N PHE A 218 -11.56 -8.90 -10.42
CA PHE A 218 -11.83 -8.97 -8.99
C PHE A 218 -11.62 -7.60 -8.33
N LEU A 219 -12.61 -7.12 -7.56
CA LEU A 219 -12.63 -5.79 -6.93
C LEU A 219 -12.26 -4.64 -7.90
N HIS A 220 -12.78 -4.71 -9.12
CA HIS A 220 -12.64 -3.63 -10.07
C HIS A 220 -13.72 -2.57 -9.80
N ASP A 221 -13.30 -1.34 -9.47
CA ASP A 221 -14.16 -0.18 -9.23
C ASP A 221 -15.14 -0.34 -8.04
N GLU A 222 -14.60 -0.71 -6.87
CA GLU A 222 -15.36 -0.91 -5.64
C GLU A 222 -15.15 0.22 -4.63
N PHE A 223 -16.22 0.60 -3.90
CA PHE A 223 -16.13 1.58 -2.81
C PHE A 223 -16.28 0.93 -1.44
N CYS A 224 -15.37 1.27 -0.52
CA CYS A 224 -15.39 0.85 0.86
C CYS A 224 -15.47 2.08 1.77
N TRP A 225 -16.63 2.28 2.40
CA TRP A 225 -16.88 3.36 3.32
C TRP A 225 -16.52 2.98 4.75
N PRO A 226 -16.13 3.95 5.65
CA PRO A 226 -15.81 3.70 7.05
C PRO A 226 -16.91 3.01 7.86
#